data_4d64601d720ab44c07b62f3b0b089949
#
_entry.id   4d64601d720ab44c07b62f3b0b089949
#
_cell.length_a   1.000
_cell.length_b   1.000
_cell.length_c   1.000
_cell.angle_alpha   90.00
_cell.angle_beta   90.00
_cell.angle_gamma   90.00
#
_symmetry.space_group_name_H-M   'P 1'
#
loop_
_entity.id
_entity.type
_entity.pdbx_description
1 polymer ?
#
loop_
_entity_poly.entity_id
_entity_poly.type
_entity_poly.pdbx_seq_one_letter_code
_entity_poly.pdbx_strand_id
1 'polypeptide(L)'
;MQSLIPVFLALALFLGVLPCQAGDVPRLDADKVLVLMAYSNSCKKWCKEVKPRLGKVEEKYGDKVVVHMVNVSKEHFDGSMEKAKQLGIPGFLVEVRDWVPCVAVFTRDRKLIKELTGAKNLETYCKFIDKALKKG
;
A
#
# COMPACT_ATOMS: atom_id res chain seq x y z
N MET A 1 -29.58 71.55 -11.91
CA MET A 1 -29.01 70.87 -10.70
C MET A 1 -28.68 69.45 -11.03
N GLN A 2 -27.42 69.19 -11.28
CA GLN A 2 -26.96 67.87 -11.66
C GLN A 2 -26.31 67.22 -10.46
N SER A 3 -26.92 66.13 -10.00
CA SER A 3 -26.40 65.35 -8.97
C SER A 3 -25.46 64.31 -9.56
N LEU A 4 -24.17 64.49 -9.38
CA LEU A 4 -23.16 63.51 -9.75
C LEU A 4 -23.03 62.42 -8.62
N ILE A 5 -23.46 61.25 -8.93
CA ILE A 5 -23.26 60.10 -8.07
C ILE A 5 -21.91 59.48 -8.47
N PRO A 6 -20.94 59.41 -7.58
CA PRO A 6 -19.73 58.67 -7.89
C PRO A 6 -19.99 57.18 -7.77
N VAL A 7 -19.84 56.48 -8.87
CA VAL A 7 -19.81 55.02 -8.92
C VAL A 7 -18.49 54.58 -8.30
N PHE A 8 -18.54 54.14 -7.06
CA PHE A 8 -17.43 53.41 -6.45
C PHE A 8 -17.36 52.02 -7.05
N LEU A 9 -16.42 51.85 -7.96
CA LEU A 9 -16.04 50.57 -8.49
C LEU A 9 -15.26 49.83 -7.39
N ALA A 10 -15.95 49.03 -6.59
CA ALA A 10 -15.31 48.11 -5.64
C ALA A 10 -14.66 46.98 -6.42
N LEU A 11 -13.37 47.16 -6.72
CA LEU A 11 -12.54 46.08 -7.23
C LEU A 11 -12.26 45.08 -6.08
N ALA A 12 -13.15 44.12 -5.93
CA ALA A 12 -12.90 43.00 -5.03
C ALA A 12 -11.76 42.16 -5.60
N LEU A 13 -10.56 42.39 -5.07
CA LEU A 13 -9.43 41.48 -5.23
C LEU A 13 -9.77 40.17 -4.53
N PHE A 14 -10.36 39.24 -5.29
CA PHE A 14 -10.38 37.84 -4.91
C PHE A 14 -8.95 37.35 -4.96
N LEU A 15 -8.23 37.50 -3.87
CA LEU A 15 -7.06 36.68 -3.56
C LEU A 15 -7.56 35.25 -3.37
N GLY A 16 -7.68 34.54 -4.47
CA GLY A 16 -7.92 33.11 -4.45
C GLY A 16 -6.75 32.47 -3.74
N VAL A 17 -6.92 32.20 -2.47
CA VAL A 17 -6.07 31.26 -1.76
C VAL A 17 -6.32 29.91 -2.40
N LEU A 18 -5.50 29.55 -3.36
CA LEU A 18 -5.43 28.18 -3.84
C LEU A 18 -5.11 27.31 -2.63
N PRO A 19 -6.00 26.38 -2.23
CA PRO A 19 -5.64 25.44 -1.22
C PRO A 19 -4.41 24.70 -1.77
N CYS A 20 -3.29 24.84 -1.09
CA CYS A 20 -2.14 24.01 -1.32
C CYS A 20 -2.58 22.60 -0.92
N GLN A 21 -3.17 21.86 -1.85
CA GLN A 21 -3.35 20.44 -1.69
C GLN A 21 -1.93 19.88 -1.67
N ALA A 22 -1.44 19.63 -0.46
CA ALA A 22 -0.35 18.71 -0.27
C ALA A 22 -0.78 17.45 -1.00
N GLY A 23 -0.23 17.22 -2.19
CA GLY A 23 -0.67 16.15 -3.06
C GLY A 23 -0.57 14.84 -2.29
N ASP A 24 -1.70 14.26 -1.94
CA ASP A 24 -1.75 12.85 -1.61
C ASP A 24 -1.23 12.14 -2.85
N VAL A 25 0.04 11.75 -2.79
CA VAL A 25 0.59 10.85 -3.80
C VAL A 25 -0.32 9.63 -3.77
N PRO A 26 -1.05 9.33 -4.87
CA PRO A 26 -1.96 8.21 -4.86
C PRO A 26 -1.17 6.96 -4.51
N ARG A 27 -1.62 6.24 -3.49
CA ARG A 27 -1.02 4.97 -3.11
C ARG A 27 -1.08 4.00 -4.28
N LEU A 28 0.01 3.32 -4.52
CA LEU A 28 0.07 2.28 -5.53
C LEU A 28 -0.96 1.18 -5.19
N ASP A 29 -1.78 0.81 -6.17
CA ASP A 29 -2.83 -0.20 -6.01
C ASP A 29 -3.81 0.07 -4.85
N ALA A 30 -4.19 1.34 -4.65
CA ALA A 30 -5.01 1.81 -3.53
C ALA A 30 -6.41 1.19 -3.44
N ASP A 31 -6.92 0.67 -4.54
CA ASP A 31 -8.25 0.05 -4.66
C ASP A 31 -8.25 -1.47 -4.44
N LYS A 32 -7.08 -2.05 -4.15
CA LYS A 32 -6.89 -3.49 -4.03
C LYS A 32 -6.46 -3.90 -2.63
N VAL A 33 -6.88 -5.09 -2.22
CA VAL A 33 -6.28 -5.78 -1.08
C VAL A 33 -4.82 -6.06 -1.40
N LEU A 34 -3.93 -5.74 -0.48
CA LEU A 34 -2.49 -5.94 -0.65
C LEU A 34 -2.04 -7.21 0.07
N VAL A 35 -1.38 -8.07 -0.67
CA VAL A 35 -0.62 -9.19 -0.13
C VAL A 35 0.86 -8.91 -0.36
N LEU A 36 1.59 -8.71 0.71
CA LEU A 36 3.01 -8.38 0.66
C LEU A 36 3.84 -9.54 1.17
N MET A 37 4.80 -10.01 0.38
CA MET A 37 5.80 -10.96 0.82
C MET A 37 7.14 -10.25 1.03
N ALA A 38 7.61 -10.23 2.27
CA ALA A 38 8.96 -9.83 2.60
C ALA A 38 9.88 -11.06 2.61
N TYR A 39 10.98 -10.99 1.91
CA TYR A 39 11.97 -12.07 1.82
C TYR A 39 13.39 -11.51 1.83
N SER A 40 14.39 -12.38 2.01
CA SER A 40 15.80 -12.01 1.93
C SER A 40 16.55 -12.94 0.97
N ASN A 41 17.75 -12.55 0.57
CA ASN A 41 18.62 -13.36 -0.28
C ASN A 41 19.00 -14.69 0.36
N SER A 42 19.01 -14.77 1.69
CA SER A 42 19.28 -16.00 2.46
C SER A 42 18.08 -16.93 2.58
N CYS A 43 16.89 -16.45 2.30
CA CYS A 43 15.64 -17.21 2.39
C CYS A 43 15.45 -18.09 1.16
N LYS A 44 16.14 -19.23 1.08
CA LYS A 44 16.09 -20.09 -0.12
C LYS A 44 14.93 -21.08 -0.08
N LYS A 45 14.80 -21.85 0.98
CA LYS A 45 13.84 -22.95 1.08
C LYS A 45 12.38 -22.44 1.17
N TRP A 46 12.09 -21.66 2.19
CA TRP A 46 10.73 -21.22 2.50
C TRP A 46 10.17 -20.25 1.44
N CYS A 47 11.03 -19.42 0.88
CA CYS A 47 10.61 -18.51 -0.19
C CYS A 47 10.22 -19.24 -1.46
N LYS A 48 10.90 -20.33 -1.80
CA LYS A 48 10.52 -21.18 -2.94
C LYS A 48 9.17 -21.85 -2.75
N GLU A 49 8.76 -22.13 -1.53
CA GLU A 49 7.45 -22.70 -1.23
C GLU A 49 6.33 -21.66 -1.27
N VAL A 50 6.61 -20.45 -0.81
CA VAL A 50 5.61 -19.37 -0.72
C VAL A 50 5.29 -18.77 -2.08
N LYS A 51 6.30 -18.51 -2.90
CA LYS A 51 6.11 -17.82 -4.20
C LYS A 51 5.06 -18.49 -5.11
N PRO A 52 5.09 -19.81 -5.33
CA PRO A 52 4.05 -20.45 -6.16
C PRO A 52 2.64 -20.34 -5.58
N ARG A 53 2.53 -20.34 -4.25
CA ARG A 53 1.24 -20.17 -3.56
C ARG A 53 0.67 -18.77 -3.77
N LEU A 54 1.52 -17.76 -3.74
CA LEU A 54 1.11 -16.39 -4.03
C LEU A 54 0.73 -16.20 -5.51
N GLY A 55 1.37 -16.91 -6.43
CA GLY A 55 0.93 -16.99 -7.83
C GLY A 55 -0.49 -17.54 -7.97
N LYS A 56 -0.85 -18.54 -7.20
CA LYS A 56 -2.23 -19.06 -7.15
C LYS A 56 -3.22 -18.09 -6.52
N VAL A 57 -2.78 -17.26 -5.58
CA VAL A 57 -3.59 -16.16 -5.03
C VAL A 57 -3.93 -15.16 -6.15
N GLU A 58 -2.95 -14.76 -6.93
CA GLU A 58 -3.18 -13.85 -8.07
C GLU A 58 -4.18 -14.43 -9.07
N GLU A 59 -4.06 -15.69 -9.42
CA GLU A 59 -5.01 -16.37 -10.32
C GLU A 59 -6.42 -16.41 -9.75
N LYS A 60 -6.55 -16.71 -8.46
CA LYS A 60 -7.85 -16.87 -7.79
C LYS A 60 -8.60 -15.54 -7.64
N TYR A 61 -7.93 -14.49 -7.25
CA TYR A 61 -8.56 -13.21 -6.89
C TYR A 61 -8.55 -12.17 -8.00
N GLY A 62 -7.68 -12.33 -9.00
CA GLY A 62 -7.59 -11.41 -10.13
C GLY A 62 -7.41 -9.96 -9.69
N ASP A 63 -8.23 -9.05 -10.22
CA ASP A 63 -8.11 -7.60 -9.99
C ASP A 63 -8.46 -7.13 -8.57
N LYS A 64 -8.97 -8.00 -7.73
CA LYS A 64 -9.35 -7.65 -6.35
C LYS A 64 -8.17 -7.59 -5.40
N VAL A 65 -7.09 -8.28 -5.73
CA VAL A 65 -5.91 -8.47 -4.90
C VAL A 65 -4.67 -8.18 -5.71
N VAL A 66 -3.71 -7.52 -5.10
CA VAL A 66 -2.38 -7.34 -5.66
C VAL A 66 -1.34 -8.00 -4.76
N VAL A 67 -0.41 -8.71 -5.36
CA VAL A 67 0.71 -9.34 -4.66
C VAL A 67 1.99 -8.60 -5.00
N HIS A 68 2.70 -8.14 -3.97
CA HIS A 68 4.02 -7.55 -4.10
C HIS A 68 5.03 -8.35 -3.29
N MET A 69 6.21 -8.51 -3.84
CA MET A 69 7.35 -9.15 -3.17
C MET A 69 8.45 -8.13 -2.99
N VAL A 70 8.99 -8.00 -1.78
CA VAL A 70 10.07 -7.07 -1.45
C VAL A 70 11.23 -7.78 -0.79
N ASN A 71 12.42 -7.46 -1.23
CA ASN A 71 13.66 -8.01 -0.68
C ASN A 71 14.15 -7.12 0.47
N VAL A 72 14.22 -7.66 1.68
CA VAL A 72 14.67 -6.94 2.88
C VAL A 72 16.15 -7.14 3.21
N SER A 73 16.91 -7.77 2.33
CA SER A 73 18.36 -7.85 2.46
C SER A 73 18.97 -6.46 2.48
N LYS A 74 20.09 -6.31 3.17
CA LYS A 74 20.73 -5.01 3.42
C LYS A 74 20.90 -4.17 2.17
N GLU A 75 21.38 -4.76 1.09
CA GLU A 75 21.63 -4.08 -0.18
C GLU A 75 20.37 -3.64 -0.94
N HIS A 76 19.23 -4.22 -0.61
CA HIS A 76 17.91 -3.92 -1.24
C HIS A 76 16.96 -3.17 -0.31
N PHE A 77 17.33 -3.01 0.95
CA PHE A 77 16.40 -2.55 1.99
C PHE A 77 15.84 -1.15 1.73
N ASP A 78 16.69 -0.21 1.34
CA ASP A 78 16.25 1.16 1.09
C ASP A 78 15.24 1.24 -0.07
N GLY A 79 15.48 0.53 -1.17
CA GLY A 79 14.55 0.43 -2.29
C GLY A 79 13.23 -0.23 -1.88
N SER A 80 13.29 -1.24 -1.05
CA SER A 80 12.10 -1.93 -0.52
C SER A 80 11.30 -1.05 0.44
N MET A 81 11.97 -0.23 1.25
CA MET A 81 11.33 0.77 2.11
C MET A 81 10.57 1.82 1.29
N GLU A 82 11.16 2.29 0.21
CA GLU A 82 10.50 3.23 -0.70
C GLU A 82 9.26 2.59 -1.35
N LYS A 83 9.37 1.33 -1.77
CA LYS A 83 8.23 0.57 -2.27
C LYS A 83 7.11 0.43 -1.24
N ALA A 84 7.45 0.11 0.00
CA ALA A 84 6.49 0.01 1.09
C ALA A 84 5.76 1.35 1.33
N LYS A 85 6.49 2.45 1.25
CA LYS A 85 5.92 3.80 1.35
C LYS A 85 4.92 4.07 0.21
N GLN A 86 5.28 3.74 -1.03
CA GLN A 86 4.39 3.87 -2.19
C GLN A 86 3.11 3.01 -2.04
N LEU A 87 3.23 1.85 -1.43
CA LEU A 87 2.11 0.95 -1.15
C LEU A 87 1.24 1.40 0.04
N GLY A 88 1.64 2.44 0.75
CA GLY A 88 0.90 2.96 1.90
C GLY A 88 1.13 2.21 3.21
N ILE A 89 2.25 1.51 3.32
CA ILE A 89 2.65 0.75 4.53
C ILE A 89 4.07 1.15 5.00
N PRO A 90 4.33 2.46 5.19
CA PRO A 90 5.65 2.92 5.65
C PRO A 90 5.99 2.31 7.00
N GLY A 91 7.24 1.94 7.19
CA GLY A 91 7.72 1.38 8.46
C GLY A 91 7.43 -0.11 8.67
N PHE A 92 6.51 -0.71 7.94
CA PHE A 92 6.16 -2.12 8.11
C PHE A 92 7.37 -3.07 7.95
N LEU A 93 8.23 -2.82 6.97
CA LEU A 93 9.40 -3.67 6.71
C LEU A 93 10.43 -3.67 7.83
N VAL A 94 10.50 -2.59 8.61
CA VAL A 94 11.40 -2.51 9.77
C VAL A 94 11.02 -3.55 10.83
N GLU A 95 9.73 -3.77 11.01
CA GLU A 95 9.20 -4.72 11.99
C GLU A 95 9.42 -6.17 11.59
N VAL A 96 9.37 -6.46 10.29
CA VAL A 96 9.38 -7.85 9.79
C VAL A 96 10.68 -8.29 9.14
N ARG A 97 11.67 -7.41 9.02
CA ARG A 97 12.92 -7.70 8.30
C ARG A 97 13.68 -8.92 8.83
N ASP A 98 13.57 -9.20 10.12
CA ASP A 98 14.25 -10.33 10.78
C ASP A 98 13.39 -11.61 10.83
N TRP A 99 12.16 -11.54 10.33
CA TRP A 99 11.15 -12.60 10.39
C TRP A 99 10.71 -13.08 9.01
N VAL A 100 11.65 -13.26 8.11
CA VAL A 100 11.37 -13.65 6.73
C VAL A 100 11.43 -15.17 6.52
N PRO A 101 10.62 -15.73 5.60
CA PRO A 101 9.61 -15.05 4.80
C PRO A 101 8.40 -14.62 5.66
N CYS A 102 7.93 -13.44 5.42
CA CYS A 102 6.69 -12.93 6.03
C CYS A 102 5.71 -12.56 4.94
N VAL A 103 4.50 -13.09 5.00
CA VAL A 103 3.39 -12.68 4.13
C VAL A 103 2.40 -11.91 4.98
N ALA A 104 2.17 -10.66 4.62
CA ALA A 104 1.22 -9.79 5.30
C ALA A 104 0.04 -9.47 4.39
N VAL A 105 -1.15 -9.48 4.95
CA VAL A 105 -2.39 -9.16 4.24
C VAL A 105 -2.94 -7.85 4.79
N PHE A 106 -3.16 -6.89 3.90
CA PHE A 106 -3.71 -5.56 4.21
C PHE A 106 -5.04 -5.34 3.49
N THR A 107 -5.95 -4.64 4.13
CA THR A 107 -7.17 -4.15 3.48
C THR A 107 -6.84 -3.12 2.39
N ARG A 108 -7.86 -2.72 1.61
CA ARG A 108 -7.73 -1.61 0.65
C ARG A 108 -7.26 -0.33 1.31
N ASP A 109 -7.68 -0.09 2.55
CA ASP A 109 -7.26 1.07 3.36
C ASP A 109 -5.88 0.89 4.02
N ARG A 110 -5.19 -0.21 3.70
CA ARG A 110 -3.87 -0.55 4.28
C ARG A 110 -3.88 -0.81 5.78
N LYS A 111 -4.97 -1.32 6.30
CA LYS A 111 -5.01 -1.89 7.65
C LYS A 111 -4.50 -3.32 7.62
N LEU A 112 -3.59 -3.64 8.51
CA LEU A 112 -3.04 -5.00 8.62
C LEU A 112 -4.12 -5.96 9.13
N ILE A 113 -4.37 -7.01 8.38
CA ILE A 113 -5.25 -8.11 8.81
C ILE A 113 -4.46 -9.19 9.51
N LYS A 114 -3.33 -9.60 8.94
CA LYS A 114 -2.48 -10.66 9.51
C LYS A 114 -1.07 -10.63 8.92
N GLU A 115 -0.11 -10.92 9.78
CA GLU A 115 1.26 -11.29 9.44
C GLU A 115 1.42 -12.80 9.59
N LEU A 116 2.01 -13.43 8.60
CA LEU A 116 2.23 -14.87 8.56
C LEU A 116 3.71 -15.14 8.29
N THR A 117 4.43 -15.50 9.32
CA THR A 117 5.85 -15.84 9.24
C THR A 117 6.03 -17.30 8.85
N GLY A 118 7.00 -17.58 8.00
CA GLY A 118 7.22 -18.91 7.44
C GLY A 118 6.27 -19.26 6.30
N ALA A 119 6.41 -20.44 5.75
CA ALA A 119 5.53 -20.91 4.68
C ALA A 119 4.22 -21.45 5.27
N LYS A 120 3.11 -20.92 4.79
CA LYS A 120 1.77 -21.39 5.11
C LYS A 120 1.14 -22.04 3.88
N ASN A 121 0.10 -22.84 4.07
CA ASN A 121 -0.65 -23.40 2.95
C ASN A 121 -1.51 -22.33 2.27
N LEU A 122 -1.96 -22.62 1.05
CA LEU A 122 -2.77 -21.69 0.26
C LEU A 122 -4.06 -21.30 0.97
N GLU A 123 -4.73 -22.23 1.64
CA GLU A 123 -5.98 -22.00 2.37
C GLU A 123 -5.81 -20.95 3.48
N THR A 124 -4.68 -20.97 4.18
CA THR A 124 -4.37 -20.00 5.22
C THR A 124 -4.27 -18.59 4.64
N TYR A 125 -3.58 -18.42 3.52
CA TYR A 125 -3.51 -17.12 2.84
C TYR A 125 -4.89 -16.65 2.38
N CYS A 126 -5.64 -17.53 1.74
CA CYS A 126 -6.98 -17.21 1.25
C CYS A 126 -7.94 -16.81 2.38
N LYS A 127 -7.85 -17.45 3.53
CA LYS A 127 -8.66 -17.11 4.72
C LYS A 127 -8.51 -15.64 5.11
N PHE A 128 -7.28 -15.15 5.18
CA PHE A 128 -7.01 -13.77 5.58
C PHE A 128 -7.27 -12.77 4.45
N ILE A 129 -7.07 -13.18 3.21
CA ILE A 129 -7.44 -12.36 2.05
C ILE A 129 -8.96 -12.16 1.98
N ASP A 130 -9.74 -13.21 2.16
CA ASP A 130 -11.21 -13.13 2.21
C ASP A 130 -11.68 -12.21 3.35
N LYS A 131 -11.01 -12.26 4.49
CA LYS A 131 -11.28 -11.35 5.61
C LYS A 131 -10.98 -9.90 5.25
N ALA A 132 -9.87 -9.65 4.56
CA ALA A 132 -9.50 -8.31 4.10
C ALA A 132 -10.49 -7.75 3.07
N LEU A 133 -10.97 -8.59 2.16
CA LEU A 133 -11.96 -8.21 1.14
C LEU A 133 -13.31 -7.80 1.74
N LYS A 134 -13.69 -8.40 2.87
CA LYS A 134 -14.94 -8.07 3.58
C LYS A 134 -14.87 -6.75 4.34
N LYS A 135 -13.70 -6.30 4.71
CA LYS A 135 -13.50 -5.10 5.54
C LYS A 135 -13.28 -3.81 4.74
N GLY A 136 -13.12 -3.93 3.45
CA GLY A 136 -12.85 -2.78 2.56
C GLY A 136 -14.06 -2.27 1.81
#